data_3d91b80ee4c14773e43f9e4a87bd757e
#
_entry.id   3d91b80ee4c14773e43f9e4a87bd757e
#
_cell.length_a   1.000
_cell.length_b   1.000
_cell.length_c   1.000
_cell.angle_alpha   90.00
_cell.angle_beta   90.00
_cell.angle_gamma   90.00
#
_symmetry.space_group_name_H-M   'P 1'
#
loop_
_entity.id
_entity.type
_entity.pdbx_description
1 polymer ?
#
loop_
_entity_poly.entity_id
_entity_poly.type
_entity_poly.pdbx_seq_one_letter_code
_entity_poly.pdbx_strand_id
1 'polypeptide(L)'
;MIQLQVYAQDPVIDSLKLLLRTEKNDTSKCNILASLVKNVSEDEWSIYAEQLKTFTELKLKTLSDKNPLSIFYSKKLAFAFYNLGDIAQKESNYTKALEYYQKSLVLDQKFGSESDIAYSLNSIGGMYDYLGNISKAIEYYSKALKIRERLKEDDNLAYMFSNLGTVYDNQGDTTTALKFYFKALSLQEKLLDKKGVANTLNNLGFLYSNKNQKNRALLYYEKSLKIYEEIGDKNGIANLYGNIGGIYFNNNDLIKTKDYLLHSVSIYEELKNKYGLAHSYNSLSRVYLKEKNYVKAIEYAKKSVALSEEIGRVENIRNSYQTLSDIYRGTKDFKLAFENFEMYVKMRDSISNDETKKASIKKQFQYEYEKQAAADSVKHAEEQKVKNAQLQAQAASLKQEKTQRYALYGGLLLVIGFSVFVFNRFKVTQKQKKVIEEQKILVDKAYEQLHEKNKEVMDSITYARRIQRALITPEAYIDKVLNKLNKNS
;
A
#
# COMPACT_ATOMS: atom_id res chain seq x y z
N MET A 1 11.12 -41.39 -26.37
CA MET A 1 11.20 -41.55 -24.91
C MET A 1 10.91 -40.18 -24.28
N ILE A 2 9.69 -40.02 -23.79
CA ILE A 2 9.27 -38.80 -23.09
C ILE A 2 9.82 -38.95 -21.67
N GLN A 3 10.89 -38.22 -21.34
CA GLN A 3 11.31 -38.07 -19.95
C GLN A 3 10.28 -37.19 -19.25
N LEU A 4 9.37 -37.80 -18.52
CA LEU A 4 8.63 -37.14 -17.44
C LEU A 4 9.63 -36.67 -16.40
N GLN A 5 10.01 -35.38 -16.44
CA GLN A 5 10.62 -34.73 -15.29
C GLN A 5 9.55 -34.71 -14.19
N VAL A 6 9.58 -35.71 -13.34
CA VAL A 6 8.90 -35.68 -12.03
C VAL A 6 9.60 -34.58 -11.26
N TYR A 7 8.97 -33.42 -11.12
CA TYR A 7 9.38 -32.42 -10.14
C TYR A 7 9.39 -33.13 -8.78
N ALA A 8 10.55 -33.23 -8.14
CA ALA A 8 10.64 -33.71 -6.79
C ALA A 8 9.76 -32.80 -5.92
N GLN A 9 8.58 -33.31 -5.55
CA GLN A 9 7.72 -32.65 -4.58
C GLN A 9 8.54 -32.48 -3.29
N ASP A 10 8.41 -31.34 -2.62
CA ASP A 10 9.11 -31.10 -1.37
C ASP A 10 8.69 -32.18 -0.36
N PRO A 11 9.61 -33.04 0.13
CA PRO A 11 9.28 -34.14 1.05
C PRO A 11 8.52 -33.69 2.29
N VAL A 12 8.72 -32.44 2.70
CA VAL A 12 8.00 -31.82 3.83
C VAL A 12 6.53 -31.60 3.49
N ILE A 13 6.22 -31.12 2.30
CA ILE A 13 4.84 -30.88 1.84
C ILE A 13 4.10 -32.21 1.74
N ASP A 14 4.71 -33.22 1.13
CA ASP A 14 4.09 -34.55 1.00
C ASP A 14 3.82 -35.19 2.36
N SER A 15 4.76 -35.05 3.29
CA SER A 15 4.59 -35.52 4.67
C SER A 15 3.42 -34.80 5.36
N LEU A 16 3.31 -33.45 5.20
CA LEU A 16 2.21 -32.68 5.78
C LEU A 16 0.85 -33.08 5.16
N LYS A 17 0.80 -33.33 3.85
CA LYS A 17 -0.42 -33.81 3.17
C LYS A 17 -0.85 -35.20 3.67
N LEU A 18 0.10 -36.09 3.91
CA LEU A 18 -0.17 -37.42 4.46
C LEU A 18 -0.69 -37.32 5.91
N LEU A 19 -0.01 -36.51 6.74
CA LEU A 19 -0.43 -36.26 8.11
C LEU A 19 -1.82 -35.65 8.17
N LEU A 20 -2.16 -34.72 7.27
CA LEU A 20 -3.49 -34.11 7.24
C LEU A 20 -4.62 -35.14 7.05
N ARG A 21 -4.36 -36.21 6.29
CA ARG A 21 -5.35 -37.28 6.03
C ARG A 21 -5.58 -38.20 7.25
N THR A 22 -4.56 -38.39 8.07
CA THR A 22 -4.56 -39.36 9.19
C THR A 22 -4.78 -38.72 10.54
N GLU A 23 -4.56 -37.40 10.66
CA GLU A 23 -4.66 -36.67 11.93
C GLU A 23 -6.12 -36.62 12.43
N LYS A 24 -6.33 -37.00 13.69
CA LYS A 24 -7.65 -36.99 14.35
C LYS A 24 -7.79 -35.82 15.32
N ASN A 25 -6.69 -35.29 15.83
CA ASN A 25 -6.74 -34.16 16.75
C ASN A 25 -6.98 -32.85 16.01
N ASP A 26 -8.04 -32.14 16.37
CA ASP A 26 -8.49 -30.93 15.69
C ASP A 26 -7.45 -29.80 15.70
N THR A 27 -6.75 -29.60 16.82
CA THR A 27 -5.73 -28.54 16.93
C THR A 27 -4.49 -28.90 16.11
N SER A 28 -4.07 -30.15 16.11
CA SER A 28 -2.99 -30.65 15.25
C SER A 28 -3.34 -30.50 13.77
N LYS A 29 -4.56 -30.91 13.37
CA LYS A 29 -5.06 -30.76 12.01
C LYS A 29 -5.06 -29.30 11.56
N CYS A 30 -5.51 -28.40 12.44
CA CYS A 30 -5.48 -26.96 12.17
C CYS A 30 -4.04 -26.43 11.97
N ASN A 31 -3.08 -26.89 12.78
CA ASN A 31 -1.67 -26.53 12.63
C ASN A 31 -1.05 -27.06 11.32
N ILE A 32 -1.39 -28.31 10.93
CA ILE A 32 -0.94 -28.89 9.66
C ILE A 32 -1.48 -28.08 8.48
N LEU A 33 -2.79 -27.71 8.48
CA LEU A 33 -3.36 -26.84 7.47
C LEU A 33 -2.63 -25.49 7.40
N ALA A 34 -2.37 -24.84 8.54
CA ALA A 34 -1.63 -23.59 8.58
C ALA A 34 -0.19 -23.73 8.07
N SER A 35 0.44 -24.89 8.31
CA SER A 35 1.77 -25.18 7.77
C SER A 35 1.74 -25.42 6.26
N LEU A 36 0.72 -26.08 5.76
CA LEU A 36 0.52 -26.24 4.30
C LEU A 36 0.33 -24.88 3.63
N VAL A 37 -0.52 -24.02 4.18
CA VAL A 37 -0.70 -22.63 3.67
C VAL A 37 0.62 -21.89 3.53
N LYS A 38 1.60 -22.12 4.41
CA LYS A 38 2.91 -21.45 4.37
C LYS A 38 3.89 -22.01 3.35
N ASN A 39 3.77 -23.30 3.02
CA ASN A 39 4.84 -24.04 2.34
C ASN A 39 4.44 -24.57 0.95
N VAL A 40 3.16 -24.65 0.61
CA VAL A 40 2.72 -25.13 -0.72
C VAL A 40 2.98 -24.12 -1.82
N SER A 41 3.01 -24.60 -3.05
CA SER A 41 3.08 -23.77 -4.26
C SER A 41 1.85 -22.87 -4.41
N GLU A 42 1.98 -21.83 -5.24
CA GLU A 42 0.88 -20.88 -5.49
C GLU A 42 -0.40 -21.57 -5.98
N ASP A 43 -0.28 -22.62 -6.76
CA ASP A 43 -1.44 -23.37 -7.33
C ASP A 43 -2.28 -24.05 -6.24
N GLU A 44 -1.66 -24.47 -5.15
CA GLU A 44 -2.34 -25.16 -4.04
C GLU A 44 -2.68 -24.22 -2.88
N TRP A 45 -2.11 -23.03 -2.85
CA TRP A 45 -2.20 -22.10 -1.71
C TRP A 45 -3.65 -21.75 -1.36
N SER A 46 -4.47 -21.41 -2.36
CA SER A 46 -5.88 -21.09 -2.16
C SER A 46 -6.68 -22.24 -1.57
N ILE A 47 -6.39 -23.49 -1.99
CA ILE A 47 -7.07 -24.69 -1.51
C ILE A 47 -6.90 -24.84 0.00
N TYR A 48 -5.66 -24.75 0.49
CA TYR A 48 -5.39 -24.96 1.92
C TYR A 48 -5.79 -23.75 2.77
N ALA A 49 -5.74 -22.53 2.24
CA ALA A 49 -6.22 -21.34 2.93
C ALA A 49 -7.76 -21.40 3.14
N GLU A 50 -8.54 -21.80 2.11
CA GLU A 50 -9.98 -21.99 2.23
C GLU A 50 -10.34 -23.17 3.15
N GLN A 51 -9.59 -24.27 3.10
CA GLN A 51 -9.77 -25.39 4.04
C GLN A 51 -9.53 -24.95 5.49
N LEU A 52 -8.47 -24.20 5.74
CA LEU A 52 -8.16 -23.67 7.07
C LEU A 52 -9.27 -22.74 7.58
N LYS A 53 -9.73 -21.81 6.73
CA LYS A 53 -10.87 -20.93 7.04
C LYS A 53 -12.10 -21.73 7.41
N THR A 54 -12.55 -22.62 6.54
CA THR A 54 -13.77 -23.41 6.74
C THR A 54 -13.69 -24.27 8.00
N PHE A 55 -12.53 -24.90 8.23
CA PHE A 55 -12.30 -25.72 9.41
C PHE A 55 -12.38 -24.90 10.70
N THR A 56 -11.72 -23.72 10.74
CA THR A 56 -11.71 -22.88 11.93
C THR A 56 -13.07 -22.23 12.19
N GLU A 57 -13.79 -21.79 11.17
CA GLU A 57 -15.16 -21.27 11.29
C GLU A 57 -16.12 -22.33 11.85
N LEU A 58 -16.01 -23.59 11.37
CA LEU A 58 -16.83 -24.69 11.90
C LEU A 58 -16.56 -24.94 13.39
N LYS A 59 -15.28 -24.94 13.81
CA LYS A 59 -14.91 -25.14 15.20
C LYS A 59 -15.41 -23.99 16.09
N LEU A 60 -15.29 -22.76 15.62
CA LEU A 60 -15.76 -21.59 16.37
C LEU A 60 -17.28 -21.56 16.56
N LYS A 61 -18.08 -22.12 15.64
CA LYS A 61 -19.54 -22.24 15.81
C LYS A 61 -19.95 -23.13 17.00
N THR A 62 -19.10 -24.08 17.38
CA THR A 62 -19.39 -25.06 18.44
C THR A 62 -18.77 -24.68 19.78
N LEU A 63 -17.96 -23.64 19.86
CA LEU A 63 -17.26 -23.21 21.05
C LEU A 63 -17.88 -21.93 21.62
N SER A 64 -17.93 -21.83 22.94
CA SER A 64 -18.24 -20.56 23.60
C SER A 64 -17.03 -19.61 23.54
N ASP A 65 -17.27 -18.31 23.56
CA ASP A 65 -16.22 -17.27 23.56
C ASP A 65 -15.24 -17.41 24.75
N LYS A 66 -15.66 -18.03 25.84
CA LYS A 66 -14.81 -18.26 27.02
C LYS A 66 -13.91 -19.49 26.92
N ASN A 67 -14.09 -20.32 25.89
CA ASN A 67 -13.25 -21.51 25.71
C ASN A 67 -11.84 -21.11 25.23
N PRO A 68 -10.76 -21.58 25.89
CA PRO A 68 -9.39 -21.28 25.45
C PRO A 68 -9.10 -21.66 23.98
N LEU A 69 -9.74 -22.71 23.46
CA LEU A 69 -9.63 -23.12 22.06
C LEU A 69 -10.26 -22.10 21.10
N SER A 70 -11.21 -21.28 21.56
CA SER A 70 -11.78 -20.21 20.75
C SER A 70 -10.71 -19.19 20.36
N ILE A 71 -9.81 -18.83 21.27
CA ILE A 71 -8.67 -17.95 20.98
C ILE A 71 -7.74 -18.59 19.95
N PHE A 72 -7.42 -19.88 20.13
CA PHE A 72 -6.57 -20.61 19.19
C PHE A 72 -7.14 -20.63 17.78
N TYR A 73 -8.41 -21.03 17.63
CA TYR A 73 -9.04 -21.09 16.29
C TYR A 73 -9.26 -19.69 15.70
N SER A 74 -9.54 -18.67 16.51
CA SER A 74 -9.66 -17.29 16.04
C SER A 74 -8.36 -16.75 15.46
N LYS A 75 -7.21 -17.02 16.09
CA LYS A 75 -5.89 -16.67 15.55
C LYS A 75 -5.60 -17.40 14.23
N LYS A 76 -5.99 -18.67 14.11
CA LYS A 76 -5.82 -19.44 12.88
C LYS A 76 -6.76 -18.97 11.77
N LEU A 77 -7.97 -18.52 12.13
CA LEU A 77 -8.91 -17.91 11.21
C LEU A 77 -8.39 -16.55 10.70
N ALA A 78 -7.83 -15.73 11.58
CA ALA A 78 -7.16 -14.48 11.16
C ALA A 78 -6.06 -14.75 10.16
N PHE A 79 -5.20 -15.72 10.45
CA PHE A 79 -4.14 -16.14 9.53
C PHE A 79 -4.70 -16.66 8.18
N ALA A 80 -5.81 -17.42 8.19
CA ALA A 80 -6.46 -17.86 6.96
C ALA A 80 -7.00 -16.68 6.13
N PHE A 81 -7.69 -15.73 6.79
CA PHE A 81 -8.16 -14.51 6.12
C PHE A 81 -7.03 -13.68 5.56
N TYR A 82 -5.92 -13.51 6.31
CA TYR A 82 -4.76 -12.79 5.83
C TYR A 82 -4.22 -13.40 4.53
N ASN A 83 -4.01 -14.72 4.50
CA ASN A 83 -3.53 -15.42 3.30
C ASN A 83 -4.53 -15.39 2.13
N LEU A 84 -5.83 -15.47 2.40
CA LEU A 84 -6.85 -15.28 1.35
C LEU A 84 -6.84 -13.85 0.81
N GLY A 85 -6.49 -12.88 1.65
CA GLY A 85 -6.22 -11.51 1.23
C GLY A 85 -5.04 -11.41 0.27
N ASP A 86 -3.92 -12.06 0.60
CA ASP A 86 -2.73 -12.11 -0.26
C ASP A 86 -3.02 -12.77 -1.61
N ILE A 87 -3.79 -13.86 -1.62
CA ILE A 87 -4.22 -14.54 -2.84
C ILE A 87 -5.08 -13.61 -3.70
N ALA A 88 -6.10 -12.98 -3.10
CA ALA A 88 -6.96 -12.05 -3.82
C ALA A 88 -6.18 -10.83 -4.35
N GLN A 89 -5.16 -10.35 -3.61
CA GLN A 89 -4.25 -9.31 -4.08
C GLN A 89 -3.45 -9.76 -5.30
N LYS A 90 -2.90 -10.97 -5.30
CA LYS A 90 -2.19 -11.54 -6.46
C LYS A 90 -3.11 -11.67 -7.68
N GLU A 91 -4.37 -12.02 -7.46
CA GLU A 91 -5.41 -12.05 -8.49
C GLU A 91 -5.86 -10.64 -8.91
N SER A 92 -5.25 -9.59 -8.38
CA SER A 92 -5.63 -8.19 -8.60
C SER A 92 -7.08 -7.85 -8.16
N ASN A 93 -7.68 -8.70 -7.34
CA ASN A 93 -8.99 -8.44 -6.73
C ASN A 93 -8.83 -7.66 -5.41
N TYR A 94 -8.43 -6.41 -5.53
CA TYR A 94 -8.08 -5.57 -4.38
C TYR A 94 -9.23 -5.33 -3.41
N THR A 95 -10.47 -5.33 -3.91
CA THR A 95 -11.67 -5.18 -3.05
C THR A 95 -11.86 -6.40 -2.16
N LYS A 96 -11.72 -7.60 -2.73
CA LYS A 96 -11.82 -8.86 -1.99
C LYS A 96 -10.64 -9.02 -1.02
N ALA A 97 -9.45 -8.62 -1.45
CA ALA A 97 -8.26 -8.59 -0.59
C ALA A 97 -8.48 -7.68 0.63
N LEU A 98 -9.00 -6.46 0.40
CA LEU A 98 -9.32 -5.52 1.47
C LEU A 98 -10.33 -6.10 2.47
N GLU A 99 -11.40 -6.76 1.98
CA GLU A 99 -12.40 -7.42 2.83
C GLU A 99 -11.75 -8.49 3.73
N TYR A 100 -10.89 -9.34 3.16
CA TYR A 100 -10.22 -10.39 3.91
C TYR A 100 -9.23 -9.83 4.93
N TYR A 101 -8.42 -8.83 4.59
CA TYR A 101 -7.51 -8.19 5.55
C TYR A 101 -8.26 -7.46 6.67
N GLN A 102 -9.43 -6.87 6.39
CA GLN A 102 -10.28 -6.28 7.43
C GLN A 102 -10.84 -7.33 8.39
N LYS A 103 -11.27 -8.51 7.88
CA LYS A 103 -11.69 -9.64 8.72
C LYS A 103 -10.54 -10.16 9.57
N SER A 104 -9.32 -10.25 9.02
CA SER A 104 -8.12 -10.58 9.78
C SER A 104 -7.87 -9.57 10.89
N LEU A 105 -7.87 -8.26 10.56
CA LEU A 105 -7.63 -7.19 11.52
C LEU A 105 -8.60 -7.23 12.72
N VAL A 106 -9.88 -7.48 12.49
CA VAL A 106 -10.87 -7.59 13.56
C VAL A 106 -10.52 -8.70 14.56
N LEU A 107 -10.08 -9.85 14.03
CA LEU A 107 -9.64 -10.97 14.85
C LEU A 107 -8.30 -10.69 15.54
N ASP A 108 -7.35 -10.08 14.82
CA ASP A 108 -6.05 -9.70 15.35
C ASP A 108 -6.17 -8.68 16.48
N GLN A 109 -7.06 -7.70 16.37
CA GLN A 109 -7.34 -6.73 17.44
C GLN A 109 -7.89 -7.38 18.72
N LYS A 110 -8.63 -8.47 18.58
CA LYS A 110 -9.24 -9.16 19.72
C LYS A 110 -8.33 -10.24 20.32
N PHE A 111 -7.57 -10.94 19.49
CA PHE A 111 -6.85 -12.15 19.87
C PHE A 111 -5.40 -12.22 19.42
N GLY A 112 -4.98 -11.38 18.45
CA GLY A 112 -3.66 -11.37 17.86
C GLY A 112 -2.61 -10.68 18.74
N SER A 113 -1.40 -10.67 18.24
CA SER A 113 -0.32 -9.83 18.75
C SER A 113 -0.35 -8.44 18.10
N GLU A 114 0.33 -7.48 18.71
CA GLU A 114 0.51 -6.16 18.07
C GLU A 114 1.20 -6.26 16.71
N SER A 115 2.10 -7.23 16.54
CA SER A 115 2.75 -7.51 15.26
C SER A 115 1.73 -7.96 14.21
N ASP A 116 0.79 -8.87 14.54
CA ASP A 116 -0.28 -9.32 13.65
C ASP A 116 -1.18 -8.13 13.24
N ILE A 117 -1.56 -7.28 14.20
CA ILE A 117 -2.33 -6.06 13.94
C ILE A 117 -1.58 -5.16 12.95
N ALA A 118 -0.27 -4.96 13.13
CA ALA A 118 0.53 -4.13 12.25
C ALA A 118 0.65 -4.72 10.83
N TYR A 119 0.73 -6.05 10.69
CA TYR A 119 0.67 -6.71 9.38
C TYR A 119 -0.64 -6.46 8.66
N SER A 120 -1.77 -6.71 9.34
CA SER A 120 -3.10 -6.48 8.77
C SER A 120 -3.31 -5.00 8.39
N LEU A 121 -2.90 -4.05 9.25
CA LEU A 121 -2.97 -2.61 8.95
C LEU A 121 -2.11 -2.22 7.74
N ASN A 122 -0.89 -2.76 7.63
CA ASN A 122 -0.01 -2.51 6.49
C ASN A 122 -0.63 -3.02 5.18
N SER A 123 -1.16 -4.23 5.16
CA SER A 123 -1.81 -4.81 3.99
C SER A 123 -3.06 -4.03 3.58
N ILE A 124 -3.88 -3.60 4.54
CA ILE A 124 -5.02 -2.72 4.30
C ILE A 124 -4.55 -1.39 3.69
N GLY A 125 -3.45 -0.80 4.21
CA GLY A 125 -2.84 0.40 3.65
C GLY A 125 -2.46 0.21 2.19
N GLY A 126 -1.82 -0.92 1.85
CA GLY A 126 -1.50 -1.31 0.47
C GLY A 126 -2.73 -1.43 -0.42
N MET A 127 -3.81 -2.05 0.07
CA MET A 127 -5.04 -2.14 -0.72
C MET A 127 -5.66 -0.78 -0.99
N TYR A 128 -5.64 0.14 -0.01
CA TYR A 128 -6.10 1.51 -0.25
C TYR A 128 -5.23 2.28 -1.23
N ASP A 129 -3.92 2.04 -1.26
CA ASP A 129 -3.02 2.61 -2.28
C ASP A 129 -3.38 2.09 -3.68
N TYR A 130 -3.48 0.77 -3.86
CA TYR A 130 -3.95 0.17 -5.13
C TYR A 130 -5.33 0.66 -5.55
N LEU A 131 -6.23 0.90 -4.61
CA LEU A 131 -7.56 1.47 -4.84
C LEU A 131 -7.54 2.99 -5.05
N GLY A 132 -6.36 3.63 -5.04
CA GLY A 132 -6.20 5.08 -5.25
C GLY A 132 -6.68 5.94 -4.08
N ASN A 133 -6.97 5.36 -2.92
CA ASN A 133 -7.35 6.10 -1.72
C ASN A 133 -6.11 6.42 -0.87
N ILE A 134 -5.33 7.38 -1.35
CA ILE A 134 -4.05 7.77 -0.76
C ILE A 134 -4.19 8.19 0.71
N SER A 135 -5.23 8.94 1.06
CA SER A 135 -5.44 9.40 2.45
C SER A 135 -5.59 8.23 3.42
N LYS A 136 -6.38 7.21 3.05
CA LYS A 136 -6.51 6.00 3.86
C LYS A 136 -5.26 5.14 3.84
N ALA A 137 -4.58 5.02 2.72
CA ALA A 137 -3.31 4.33 2.65
C ALA A 137 -2.32 4.91 3.67
N ILE A 138 -2.15 6.23 3.69
CA ILE A 138 -1.29 6.93 4.65
C ILE A 138 -1.78 6.71 6.09
N GLU A 139 -3.09 6.78 6.35
CA GLU A 139 -3.66 6.55 7.68
C GLU A 139 -3.32 5.15 8.21
N TYR A 140 -3.59 4.11 7.43
CA TYR A 140 -3.36 2.73 7.84
C TYR A 140 -1.87 2.40 7.95
N TYR A 141 -1.05 2.87 7.03
CA TYR A 141 0.40 2.75 7.14
C TYR A 141 0.94 3.48 8.38
N SER A 142 0.41 4.67 8.70
CA SER A 142 0.84 5.42 9.90
C SER A 142 0.47 4.71 11.19
N LYS A 143 -0.70 4.05 11.25
CA LYS A 143 -1.09 3.21 12.39
C LYS A 143 -0.16 2.01 12.55
N ALA A 144 0.13 1.31 11.47
CA ALA A 144 1.06 0.19 11.47
C ALA A 144 2.48 0.63 11.86
N LEU A 145 2.95 1.76 11.32
CA LEU A 145 4.25 2.34 11.62
C LEU A 145 4.43 2.59 13.13
N LYS A 146 3.45 3.24 13.78
CA LYS A 146 3.48 3.50 15.23
C LYS A 146 3.63 2.22 16.06
N ILE A 147 2.97 1.14 15.63
CA ILE A 147 3.08 -0.15 16.32
C ILE A 147 4.49 -0.72 16.13
N ARG A 148 5.01 -0.73 14.89
CA ARG A 148 6.34 -1.25 14.58
C ARG A 148 7.46 -0.47 15.27
N GLU A 149 7.35 0.85 15.34
CA GLU A 149 8.30 1.70 16.10
C GLU A 149 8.32 1.34 17.59
N ARG A 150 7.14 1.09 18.20
CA ARG A 150 7.03 0.65 19.60
C ARG A 150 7.60 -0.75 19.83
N LEU A 151 7.39 -1.67 18.89
CA LEU A 151 7.92 -3.03 18.95
C LEU A 151 9.41 -3.10 18.62
N LYS A 152 10.00 -2.03 18.06
CA LYS A 152 11.38 -1.98 17.57
C LYS A 152 11.70 -3.07 16.54
N GLU A 153 10.73 -3.34 15.67
CA GLU A 153 10.85 -4.31 14.59
C GLU A 153 11.47 -3.65 13.35
N ASP A 154 12.78 -3.46 13.40
CA ASP A 154 13.54 -2.71 12.38
C ASP A 154 13.32 -3.25 10.96
N ASP A 155 13.25 -4.57 10.76
CA ASP A 155 13.00 -5.20 9.44
C ASP A 155 11.68 -4.74 8.83
N ASN A 156 10.61 -4.78 9.64
CA ASN A 156 9.27 -4.37 9.21
C ASN A 156 9.18 -2.84 9.01
N LEU A 157 9.93 -2.06 9.80
CA LEU A 157 10.01 -0.61 9.63
C LEU A 157 10.65 -0.23 8.30
N ALA A 158 11.73 -0.90 7.91
CA ALA A 158 12.40 -0.67 6.63
C ALA A 158 11.46 -0.90 5.45
N TYR A 159 10.70 -2.01 5.47
CA TYR A 159 9.71 -2.32 4.46
C TYR A 159 8.58 -1.26 4.42
N MET A 160 8.08 -0.83 5.57
CA MET A 160 7.03 0.19 5.65
C MET A 160 7.48 1.55 5.15
N PHE A 161 8.73 1.95 5.43
CA PHE A 161 9.26 3.19 4.87
C PHE A 161 9.32 3.13 3.34
N SER A 162 9.70 1.99 2.76
CA SER A 162 9.68 1.81 1.31
C SER A 162 8.27 1.94 0.72
N ASN A 163 7.27 1.34 1.37
CA ASN A 163 5.86 1.45 0.95
C ASN A 163 5.35 2.90 1.05
N LEU A 164 5.62 3.58 2.16
CA LEU A 164 5.26 5.00 2.30
C LEU A 164 5.96 5.85 1.23
N GLY A 165 7.23 5.57 0.93
CA GLY A 165 7.93 6.21 -0.19
C GLY A 165 7.18 6.07 -1.50
N THR A 166 6.70 4.87 -1.82
CA THR A 166 5.91 4.60 -3.04
C THR A 166 4.58 5.36 -3.03
N VAL A 167 3.87 5.38 -1.90
CA VAL A 167 2.59 6.10 -1.79
C VAL A 167 2.76 7.60 -2.01
N TYR A 168 3.80 8.21 -1.43
CA TYR A 168 4.08 9.63 -1.63
C TYR A 168 4.59 9.94 -3.04
N ASP A 169 5.33 9.01 -3.68
CA ASP A 169 5.71 9.15 -5.09
C ASP A 169 4.48 9.10 -6.00
N ASN A 170 3.57 8.16 -5.79
CA ASN A 170 2.29 8.07 -6.51
C ASN A 170 1.42 9.33 -6.32
N GLN A 171 1.54 9.98 -5.16
CA GLN A 171 0.88 11.26 -4.86
C GLN A 171 1.55 12.45 -5.58
N GLY A 172 2.79 12.29 -6.03
CA GLY A 172 3.62 13.34 -6.62
C GLY A 172 4.43 14.14 -5.61
N ASP A 173 4.33 13.83 -4.31
CA ASP A 173 5.17 14.41 -3.27
C ASP A 173 6.55 13.73 -3.25
N THR A 174 7.35 14.11 -4.23
CA THR A 174 8.71 13.59 -4.42
C THR A 174 9.61 13.85 -3.19
N THR A 175 9.41 14.96 -2.51
CA THR A 175 10.25 15.33 -1.36
C THR A 175 10.03 14.37 -0.20
N THR A 176 8.79 14.09 0.12
CA THR A 176 8.43 13.15 1.19
C THR A 176 8.75 11.70 0.78
N ALA A 177 8.52 11.32 -0.49
CA ALA A 177 8.90 10.02 -1.02
C ALA A 177 10.41 9.75 -0.83
N LEU A 178 11.26 10.69 -1.21
CA LEU A 178 12.72 10.59 -1.04
C LEU A 178 13.11 10.42 0.43
N LYS A 179 12.50 11.19 1.34
CA LYS A 179 12.77 11.05 2.80
C LYS A 179 12.50 9.61 3.27
N PHE A 180 11.38 9.03 2.85
CA PHE A 180 11.02 7.67 3.24
C PHE A 180 11.90 6.61 2.58
N TYR A 181 12.21 6.73 1.30
CA TYR A 181 13.14 5.81 0.63
C TYR A 181 14.54 5.85 1.25
N PHE A 182 15.07 7.02 1.62
CA PHE A 182 16.36 7.10 2.31
C PHE A 182 16.32 6.55 3.74
N LYS A 183 15.21 6.70 4.46
CA LYS A 183 15.02 6.01 5.75
C LYS A 183 15.01 4.49 5.58
N ALA A 184 14.30 3.98 4.56
CA ALA A 184 14.29 2.57 4.23
C ALA A 184 15.70 2.06 3.92
N LEU A 185 16.43 2.73 3.03
CA LEU A 185 17.81 2.37 2.67
C LEU A 185 18.72 2.30 3.88
N SER A 186 18.75 3.36 4.69
CA SER A 186 19.60 3.42 5.88
C SER A 186 19.34 2.26 6.84
N LEU A 187 18.07 1.87 7.00
CA LEU A 187 17.70 0.79 7.89
C LEU A 187 18.00 -0.58 7.28
N GLN A 188 17.73 -0.77 5.97
CA GLN A 188 18.05 -1.99 5.22
C GLN A 188 19.55 -2.24 5.16
N GLU A 189 20.37 -1.21 4.98
CA GLU A 189 21.83 -1.30 5.02
C GLU A 189 22.32 -1.73 6.42
N LYS A 190 21.77 -1.14 7.49
CA LYS A 190 22.07 -1.54 8.89
C LYS A 190 21.71 -2.99 9.16
N LEU A 191 20.61 -3.47 8.58
CA LEU A 191 20.11 -4.85 8.73
C LEU A 191 20.79 -5.84 7.79
N LEU A 192 21.66 -5.39 6.91
CA LEU A 192 22.28 -6.19 5.85
C LEU A 192 21.24 -6.85 4.90
N ASP A 193 20.04 -6.24 4.79
CA ASP A 193 18.99 -6.68 3.88
C ASP A 193 19.31 -6.24 2.45
N LYS A 194 20.18 -6.96 1.78
CA LYS A 194 20.59 -6.69 0.39
C LYS A 194 19.39 -6.63 -0.55
N LYS A 195 18.42 -7.52 -0.38
CA LYS A 195 17.22 -7.53 -1.25
C LYS A 195 16.37 -6.28 -1.06
N GLY A 196 16.14 -5.87 0.18
CA GLY A 196 15.45 -4.62 0.50
C GLY A 196 16.16 -3.40 -0.08
N VAL A 197 17.48 -3.31 0.08
CA VAL A 197 18.31 -2.24 -0.53
C VAL A 197 18.11 -2.20 -2.03
N ALA A 198 18.22 -3.34 -2.73
CA ALA A 198 18.03 -3.40 -4.17
C ALA A 198 16.63 -2.94 -4.60
N ASN A 199 15.58 -3.40 -3.91
CA ASN A 199 14.20 -2.97 -4.17
C ASN A 199 14.04 -1.45 -4.00
N THR A 200 14.57 -0.89 -2.93
CA THR A 200 14.43 0.56 -2.66
C THR A 200 15.24 1.40 -3.65
N LEU A 201 16.42 0.94 -4.08
CA LEU A 201 17.19 1.57 -5.17
C LEU A 201 16.43 1.51 -6.51
N ASN A 202 15.78 0.38 -6.82
CA ASN A 202 14.91 0.29 -8.00
C ASN A 202 13.75 1.30 -7.94
N ASN A 203 13.10 1.46 -6.80
CA ASN A 203 12.03 2.44 -6.62
C ASN A 203 12.55 3.89 -6.79
N LEU A 204 13.74 4.20 -6.28
CA LEU A 204 14.40 5.49 -6.53
C LEU A 204 14.71 5.69 -8.01
N GLY A 205 15.20 4.66 -8.70
CA GLY A 205 15.41 4.70 -10.15
C GLY A 205 14.12 5.00 -10.90
N PHE A 206 13.01 4.36 -10.53
CA PHE A 206 11.69 4.60 -11.12
C PHE A 206 11.20 6.03 -10.86
N LEU A 207 11.32 6.53 -9.62
CA LEU A 207 10.97 7.90 -9.26
C LEU A 207 11.73 8.92 -10.14
N TYR A 208 13.05 8.75 -10.30
CA TYR A 208 13.84 9.65 -11.13
C TYR A 208 13.54 9.49 -12.63
N SER A 209 13.20 8.30 -13.09
CA SER A 209 12.74 8.04 -14.48
C SER A 209 11.47 8.81 -14.79
N ASN A 210 10.49 8.78 -13.90
CA ASN A 210 9.22 9.53 -14.03
C ASN A 210 9.43 11.05 -14.04
N LYS A 211 10.52 11.53 -13.44
CA LYS A 211 10.92 12.95 -13.47
C LYS A 211 11.81 13.32 -14.65
N ASN A 212 11.95 12.44 -15.65
CA ASN A 212 12.86 12.60 -16.79
C ASN A 212 14.34 12.85 -16.42
N GLN A 213 14.75 12.42 -15.21
CA GLN A 213 16.14 12.53 -14.74
C GLN A 213 16.91 11.25 -15.06
N LYS A 214 17.10 11.00 -16.38
CA LYS A 214 17.70 9.78 -16.93
C LYS A 214 18.99 9.34 -16.21
N ASN A 215 19.94 10.25 -16.06
CA ASN A 215 21.24 9.88 -15.48
C ASN A 215 21.12 9.41 -14.02
N ARG A 216 20.24 10.04 -13.23
CA ARG A 216 19.97 9.60 -11.85
C ARG A 216 19.23 8.29 -11.84
N ALA A 217 18.26 8.10 -12.72
CA ALA A 217 17.51 6.84 -12.82
C ALA A 217 18.46 5.68 -13.13
N LEU A 218 19.31 5.82 -14.13
CA LEU A 218 20.30 4.81 -14.50
C LEU A 218 21.26 4.52 -13.34
N LEU A 219 21.78 5.54 -12.67
CA LEU A 219 22.67 5.36 -11.51
C LEU A 219 22.04 4.47 -10.41
N TYR A 220 20.76 4.71 -10.08
CA TYR A 220 20.09 3.91 -9.07
C TYR A 220 19.74 2.51 -9.56
N TYR A 221 19.36 2.35 -10.82
CA TYR A 221 19.14 1.04 -11.43
C TYR A 221 20.43 0.20 -11.52
N GLU A 222 21.56 0.80 -11.88
CA GLU A 222 22.86 0.12 -11.91
C GLU A 222 23.29 -0.36 -10.51
N LYS A 223 23.11 0.48 -9.49
CA LYS A 223 23.36 0.07 -8.10
C LYS A 223 22.46 -1.09 -7.67
N SER A 224 21.18 -1.03 -8.01
CA SER A 224 20.23 -2.10 -7.72
C SER A 224 20.59 -3.39 -8.45
N LEU A 225 20.94 -3.29 -9.75
CA LEU A 225 21.33 -4.42 -10.58
C LEU A 225 22.51 -5.18 -10.00
N LYS A 226 23.57 -4.45 -9.62
CA LYS A 226 24.75 -5.04 -8.99
C LYS A 226 24.39 -5.86 -7.76
N ILE A 227 23.48 -5.36 -6.92
CA ILE A 227 23.07 -6.09 -5.71
C ILE A 227 22.22 -7.31 -6.07
N TYR A 228 21.29 -7.21 -7.02
CA TYR A 228 20.52 -8.38 -7.46
C TYR A 228 21.42 -9.46 -8.08
N GLU A 229 22.45 -9.08 -8.82
CA GLU A 229 23.48 -10.00 -9.34
C GLU A 229 24.25 -10.69 -8.20
N GLU A 230 24.68 -9.92 -7.19
CA GLU A 230 25.37 -10.45 -6.02
C GLU A 230 24.54 -11.47 -5.22
N ILE A 231 23.22 -11.25 -5.11
CA ILE A 231 22.32 -12.17 -4.37
C ILE A 231 21.68 -13.23 -5.26
N GLY A 232 21.92 -13.19 -6.57
CA GLY A 232 21.36 -14.14 -7.53
C GLY A 232 19.85 -14.00 -7.76
N ASP A 233 19.24 -12.83 -7.49
CA ASP A 233 17.81 -12.60 -7.73
C ASP A 233 17.53 -12.34 -9.21
N LYS A 234 17.37 -13.42 -9.97
CA LYS A 234 17.08 -13.38 -11.41
C LYS A 234 15.80 -12.58 -11.74
N ASN A 235 14.75 -12.64 -10.90
CA ASN A 235 13.55 -11.85 -11.11
C ASN A 235 13.83 -10.35 -11.00
N GLY A 236 14.60 -9.94 -9.99
CA GLY A 236 15.03 -8.55 -9.82
C GLY A 236 15.86 -8.06 -11.01
N ILE A 237 16.81 -8.87 -11.48
CA ILE A 237 17.65 -8.57 -12.66
C ILE A 237 16.78 -8.34 -13.91
N ALA A 238 15.88 -9.29 -14.20
CA ALA A 238 15.02 -9.20 -15.38
C ALA A 238 14.09 -7.97 -15.35
N ASN A 239 13.55 -7.62 -14.17
CA ASN A 239 12.74 -6.43 -13.98
C ASN A 239 13.55 -5.15 -14.25
N LEU A 240 14.77 -5.07 -13.71
CA LEU A 240 15.65 -3.92 -13.93
C LEU A 240 16.05 -3.76 -15.40
N TYR A 241 16.31 -4.86 -16.10
CA TYR A 241 16.57 -4.79 -17.56
C TYR A 241 15.36 -4.21 -18.29
N GLY A 242 14.14 -4.57 -17.92
CA GLY A 242 12.93 -3.95 -18.45
C GLY A 242 12.86 -2.45 -18.19
N ASN A 243 13.15 -2.01 -16.96
CA ASN A 243 13.13 -0.61 -16.56
C ASN A 243 14.22 0.22 -17.26
N ILE A 244 15.44 -0.31 -17.35
CA ILE A 244 16.56 0.33 -18.07
C ILE A 244 16.22 0.41 -19.57
N GLY A 245 15.69 -0.66 -20.16
CA GLY A 245 15.21 -0.68 -21.54
C GLY A 245 14.17 0.41 -21.79
N GLY A 246 13.23 0.63 -20.86
CA GLY A 246 12.25 1.71 -20.91
C GLY A 246 12.89 3.11 -20.98
N ILE A 247 13.95 3.36 -20.23
CA ILE A 247 14.70 4.63 -20.32
C ILE A 247 15.29 4.82 -21.72
N TYR A 248 15.93 3.80 -22.29
CA TYR A 248 16.50 3.87 -23.62
C TYR A 248 15.42 4.03 -24.71
N PHE A 249 14.28 3.36 -24.56
CA PHE A 249 13.12 3.52 -25.44
C PHE A 249 12.63 4.97 -25.49
N ASN A 250 12.48 5.60 -24.34
CA ASN A 250 12.04 7.00 -24.23
C ASN A 250 13.08 7.97 -24.85
N ASN A 251 14.36 7.57 -24.87
CA ASN A 251 15.44 8.33 -25.52
C ASN A 251 15.66 7.94 -26.98
N ASN A 252 14.80 7.12 -27.57
CA ASN A 252 14.88 6.66 -28.95
C ASN A 252 16.14 5.82 -29.30
N ASP A 253 16.82 5.28 -28.31
CA ASP A 253 17.91 4.31 -28.47
C ASP A 253 17.35 2.90 -28.57
N LEU A 254 16.82 2.55 -29.76
CA LEU A 254 16.12 1.27 -29.97
C LEU A 254 17.07 0.07 -29.93
N ILE A 255 18.36 0.28 -30.20
CA ILE A 255 19.37 -0.78 -30.14
C ILE A 255 19.56 -1.24 -28.72
N LYS A 256 19.88 -0.33 -27.80
CA LYS A 256 20.01 -0.64 -26.38
C LYS A 256 18.70 -1.12 -25.78
N THR A 257 17.58 -0.54 -26.17
CA THR A 257 16.26 -1.00 -25.70
C THR A 257 16.05 -2.47 -25.99
N LYS A 258 16.32 -2.92 -27.22
CA LYS A 258 16.18 -4.34 -27.61
C LYS A 258 17.11 -5.24 -26.81
N ASP A 259 18.35 -4.85 -26.68
CA ASP A 259 19.36 -5.60 -25.95
C ASP A 259 18.89 -5.88 -24.51
N TYR A 260 18.53 -4.85 -23.77
CA TYR A 260 18.02 -5.00 -22.40
C TYR A 260 16.72 -5.80 -22.34
N LEU A 261 15.76 -5.57 -23.24
CA LEU A 261 14.50 -6.31 -23.23
C LEU A 261 14.68 -7.79 -23.60
N LEU A 262 15.59 -8.14 -24.50
CA LEU A 262 15.88 -9.54 -24.82
C LEU A 262 16.55 -10.26 -23.66
N HIS A 263 17.47 -9.62 -22.95
CA HIS A 263 17.99 -10.18 -21.69
C HIS A 263 16.89 -10.40 -20.65
N SER A 264 15.97 -9.43 -20.47
CA SER A 264 14.81 -9.59 -19.60
C SER A 264 13.96 -10.80 -20.00
N VAL A 265 13.65 -10.95 -21.30
CA VAL A 265 12.89 -12.08 -21.83
C VAL A 265 13.60 -13.41 -21.55
N SER A 266 14.90 -13.51 -21.87
CA SER A 266 15.67 -14.74 -21.66
C SER A 266 15.60 -15.22 -20.19
N ILE A 267 15.72 -14.29 -19.25
CA ILE A 267 15.65 -14.64 -17.81
C ILE A 267 14.22 -15.04 -17.43
N TYR A 268 13.21 -14.32 -17.90
CA TYR A 268 11.81 -14.68 -17.57
C TYR A 268 11.38 -16.00 -18.22
N GLU A 269 11.93 -16.37 -19.39
CA GLU A 269 11.73 -17.69 -20.00
C GLU A 269 12.33 -18.80 -19.12
N GLU A 270 13.57 -18.61 -18.63
CA GLU A 270 14.22 -19.53 -17.71
C GLU A 270 13.39 -19.71 -16.43
N LEU A 271 12.87 -18.61 -15.88
CA LEU A 271 12.06 -18.59 -14.66
C LEU A 271 10.61 -19.04 -14.87
N LYS A 272 10.18 -19.22 -16.13
CA LYS A 272 8.78 -19.46 -16.50
C LYS A 272 7.82 -18.38 -15.96
N ASN A 273 8.33 -17.16 -15.81
CA ASN A 273 7.56 -16.03 -15.29
C ASN A 273 6.70 -15.43 -16.41
N LYS A 274 5.48 -15.93 -16.55
CA LYS A 274 4.52 -15.50 -17.58
C LYS A 274 4.21 -14.00 -17.50
N TYR A 275 4.14 -13.44 -16.29
CA TYR A 275 3.86 -12.01 -16.09
C TYR A 275 4.99 -11.15 -16.66
N GLY A 276 6.24 -11.44 -16.30
CA GLY A 276 7.40 -10.74 -16.82
C GLY A 276 7.52 -10.86 -18.33
N LEU A 277 7.27 -12.07 -18.86
CA LEU A 277 7.27 -12.34 -20.31
C LEU A 277 6.21 -11.52 -21.04
N ALA A 278 4.96 -11.48 -20.57
CA ALA A 278 3.89 -10.70 -21.19
C ALA A 278 4.27 -9.21 -21.29
N HIS A 279 4.82 -8.64 -20.22
CA HIS A 279 5.26 -7.25 -20.20
C HIS A 279 6.44 -7.00 -21.15
N SER A 280 7.46 -7.86 -21.13
CA SER A 280 8.65 -7.72 -21.96
C SER A 280 8.34 -7.91 -23.45
N TYR A 281 7.46 -8.86 -23.81
CA TYR A 281 6.98 -9.02 -25.17
C TYR A 281 6.18 -7.82 -25.67
N ASN A 282 5.32 -7.25 -24.84
CA ASN A 282 4.63 -6.00 -25.21
C ASN A 282 5.62 -4.86 -25.47
N SER A 283 6.64 -4.75 -24.64
CA SER A 283 7.69 -3.73 -24.79
C SER A 283 8.49 -3.95 -26.07
N LEU A 284 8.88 -5.18 -26.38
CA LEU A 284 9.57 -5.52 -27.64
C LEU A 284 8.68 -5.25 -28.86
N SER A 285 7.40 -5.55 -28.78
CA SER A 285 6.48 -5.29 -29.89
C SER A 285 6.39 -3.80 -30.22
N ARG A 286 6.38 -2.94 -29.20
CA ARG A 286 6.42 -1.47 -29.35
C ARG A 286 7.73 -0.97 -29.96
N VAL A 287 8.86 -1.62 -29.63
CA VAL A 287 10.15 -1.31 -30.24
C VAL A 287 10.11 -1.63 -31.73
N TYR A 288 9.66 -2.85 -32.09
CA TYR A 288 9.56 -3.25 -33.50
C TYR A 288 8.53 -2.44 -34.29
N LEU A 289 7.45 -2.01 -33.65
CA LEU A 289 6.50 -1.06 -34.25
C LEU A 289 7.19 0.27 -34.59
N LYS A 290 8.01 0.81 -33.68
CA LYS A 290 8.75 2.04 -33.89
C LYS A 290 9.80 1.92 -35.01
N GLU A 291 10.38 0.72 -35.15
CA GLU A 291 11.26 0.36 -36.28
C GLU A 291 10.50 0.09 -37.59
N LYS A 292 9.17 0.10 -37.58
CA LYS A 292 8.28 -0.32 -38.67
C LYS A 292 8.47 -1.78 -39.12
N ASN A 293 9.06 -2.60 -38.25
CA ASN A 293 9.16 -4.04 -38.48
C ASN A 293 7.85 -4.71 -38.00
N TYR A 294 6.81 -4.56 -38.80
CA TYR A 294 5.48 -5.01 -38.43
C TYR A 294 5.37 -6.53 -38.20
N VAL A 295 6.17 -7.34 -38.92
CA VAL A 295 6.17 -8.81 -38.76
C VAL A 295 6.54 -9.19 -37.33
N LYS A 296 7.69 -8.71 -36.85
CA LYS A 296 8.14 -8.96 -35.48
C LYS A 296 7.26 -8.28 -34.44
N ALA A 297 6.78 -7.08 -34.75
CA ALA A 297 5.85 -6.37 -33.86
C ALA A 297 4.58 -7.20 -33.58
N ILE A 298 3.95 -7.76 -34.63
CA ILE A 298 2.77 -8.62 -34.51
C ILE A 298 3.10 -9.90 -33.75
N GLU A 299 4.23 -10.54 -34.06
CA GLU A 299 4.64 -11.78 -33.36
C GLU A 299 4.71 -11.57 -31.85
N TYR A 300 5.47 -10.58 -31.42
CA TYR A 300 5.64 -10.31 -29.98
C TYR A 300 4.36 -9.79 -29.31
N ALA A 301 3.56 -8.99 -30.00
CA ALA A 301 2.28 -8.53 -29.47
C ALA A 301 1.30 -9.69 -29.26
N LYS A 302 1.21 -10.65 -30.19
CA LYS A 302 0.39 -11.85 -30.02
C LYS A 302 0.86 -12.73 -28.87
N LYS A 303 2.18 -12.92 -28.70
CA LYS A 303 2.73 -13.62 -27.54
C LYS A 303 2.33 -12.93 -26.23
N SER A 304 2.40 -11.58 -26.21
CA SER A 304 1.99 -10.80 -25.05
C SER A 304 0.50 -10.95 -24.74
N VAL A 305 -0.38 -10.87 -25.75
CA VAL A 305 -1.82 -11.07 -25.57
C VAL A 305 -2.11 -12.45 -24.99
N ALA A 306 -1.58 -13.51 -25.62
CA ALA A 306 -1.83 -14.88 -25.17
C ALA A 306 -1.46 -15.10 -23.69
N LEU A 307 -0.27 -14.63 -23.29
CA LEU A 307 0.16 -14.74 -21.90
C LEU A 307 -0.69 -13.85 -20.97
N SER A 308 -1.04 -12.63 -21.40
CA SER A 308 -1.86 -11.72 -20.60
C SER A 308 -3.25 -12.26 -20.34
N GLU A 309 -3.87 -12.91 -21.35
CA GLU A 309 -5.16 -13.59 -21.22
C GLU A 309 -5.07 -14.80 -20.30
N GLU A 310 -4.01 -15.60 -20.44
CA GLU A 310 -3.75 -16.75 -19.55
C GLU A 310 -3.62 -16.33 -18.08
N ILE A 311 -2.96 -15.19 -17.82
CA ILE A 311 -2.77 -14.64 -16.47
C ILE A 311 -4.07 -13.98 -15.96
N GLY A 312 -4.95 -13.52 -16.85
CA GLY A 312 -6.20 -12.85 -16.52
C GLY A 312 -6.04 -11.39 -16.02
N ARG A 313 -4.87 -10.75 -16.21
CA ARG A 313 -4.64 -9.37 -15.78
C ARG A 313 -5.13 -8.36 -16.81
N VAL A 314 -6.20 -7.66 -16.46
CA VAL A 314 -6.92 -6.74 -17.35
C VAL A 314 -6.02 -5.62 -17.89
N GLU A 315 -5.11 -5.08 -17.08
CA GLU A 315 -4.18 -4.02 -17.52
C GLU A 315 -3.20 -4.52 -18.59
N ASN A 316 -2.68 -5.73 -18.41
CA ASN A 316 -1.76 -6.33 -19.40
C ASN A 316 -2.50 -6.63 -20.69
N ILE A 317 -3.70 -7.21 -20.61
CA ILE A 317 -4.57 -7.49 -21.75
C ILE A 317 -4.86 -6.19 -22.50
N ARG A 318 -5.29 -5.15 -21.81
CA ARG A 318 -5.55 -3.82 -22.38
C ARG A 318 -4.33 -3.29 -23.16
N ASN A 319 -3.15 -3.29 -22.51
CA ASN A 319 -1.94 -2.72 -23.10
C ASN A 319 -1.49 -3.51 -24.35
N SER A 320 -1.64 -4.83 -24.30
CA SER A 320 -1.27 -5.70 -25.44
C SER A 320 -2.20 -5.51 -26.63
N TYR A 321 -3.52 -5.39 -26.41
CA TYR A 321 -4.48 -5.10 -27.47
C TYR A 321 -4.33 -3.69 -28.05
N GLN A 322 -4.00 -2.70 -27.21
CA GLN A 322 -3.68 -1.37 -27.70
C GLN A 322 -2.48 -1.41 -28.67
N THR A 323 -1.44 -2.14 -28.28
CA THR A 323 -0.24 -2.28 -29.12
C THR A 323 -0.56 -2.99 -30.44
N LEU A 324 -1.37 -4.07 -30.42
CA LEU A 324 -1.82 -4.73 -31.64
C LEU A 324 -2.63 -3.80 -32.55
N SER A 325 -3.56 -3.04 -31.99
CA SER A 325 -4.34 -2.06 -32.74
C SER A 325 -3.43 -1.03 -33.43
N ASP A 326 -2.42 -0.50 -32.72
CA ASP A 326 -1.47 0.46 -33.27
C ASP A 326 -0.61 -0.16 -34.39
N ILE A 327 -0.21 -1.43 -34.23
CA ILE A 327 0.53 -2.16 -35.27
C ILE A 327 -0.31 -2.33 -36.53
N TYR A 328 -1.54 -2.82 -36.40
CA TYR A 328 -2.43 -3.03 -37.54
C TYR A 328 -2.84 -1.72 -38.23
N ARG A 329 -2.93 -0.63 -37.46
CA ARG A 329 -3.07 0.71 -38.04
C ARG A 329 -1.86 1.10 -38.88
N GLY A 330 -0.66 0.77 -38.42
CA GLY A 330 0.59 0.99 -39.15
C GLY A 330 0.71 0.17 -40.42
N THR A 331 0.15 -1.06 -40.46
CA THR A 331 0.09 -1.89 -41.69
C THR A 331 -1.08 -1.55 -42.60
N LYS A 332 -1.94 -0.58 -42.22
CA LYS A 332 -3.20 -0.24 -42.89
C LYS A 332 -4.26 -1.34 -42.94
N ASP A 333 -4.14 -2.36 -42.09
CA ASP A 333 -5.19 -3.34 -41.87
C ASP A 333 -6.20 -2.78 -40.85
N PHE A 334 -7.07 -1.93 -41.34
CA PHE A 334 -8.02 -1.19 -40.49
C PHE A 334 -9.06 -2.12 -39.85
N LYS A 335 -9.36 -3.27 -40.46
CA LYS A 335 -10.27 -4.26 -39.86
C LYS A 335 -9.67 -4.83 -38.59
N LEU A 336 -8.45 -5.40 -38.67
CA LEU A 336 -7.78 -5.95 -37.49
C LEU A 336 -7.43 -4.85 -36.46
N ALA A 337 -7.10 -3.64 -36.94
CA ALA A 337 -6.88 -2.51 -36.04
C ALA A 337 -8.12 -2.20 -35.20
N PHE A 338 -9.31 -2.21 -35.82
CA PHE A 338 -10.57 -1.96 -35.15
C PHE A 338 -10.95 -3.08 -34.18
N GLU A 339 -10.87 -4.35 -34.60
CA GLU A 339 -11.14 -5.51 -33.74
C GLU A 339 -10.29 -5.48 -32.44
N ASN A 340 -8.99 -5.19 -32.57
CA ASN A 340 -8.11 -5.09 -31.41
C ASN A 340 -8.38 -3.81 -30.58
N PHE A 341 -8.81 -2.73 -31.22
CA PHE A 341 -9.24 -1.54 -30.52
C PHE A 341 -10.51 -1.75 -29.70
N GLU A 342 -11.50 -2.53 -30.20
CA GLU A 342 -12.68 -2.90 -29.42
C GLU A 342 -12.30 -3.69 -28.17
N MET A 343 -11.35 -4.63 -28.27
CA MET A 343 -10.85 -5.37 -27.11
C MET A 343 -10.13 -4.45 -26.12
N TYR A 344 -9.31 -3.53 -26.62
CA TYR A 344 -8.69 -2.48 -25.79
C TYR A 344 -9.75 -1.67 -25.04
N VAL A 345 -10.80 -1.18 -25.73
CA VAL A 345 -11.89 -0.40 -25.12
C VAL A 345 -12.62 -1.21 -24.06
N LYS A 346 -12.96 -2.47 -24.36
CA LYS A 346 -13.61 -3.38 -23.42
C LYS A 346 -12.78 -3.55 -22.14
N MET A 347 -11.47 -3.72 -22.27
CA MET A 347 -10.58 -3.85 -21.10
C MET A 347 -10.41 -2.51 -20.37
N ARG A 348 -10.29 -1.40 -21.10
CA ARG A 348 -10.26 -0.05 -20.53
C ARG A 348 -11.50 0.25 -19.71
N ASP A 349 -12.67 -0.07 -20.24
CA ASP A 349 -13.94 0.20 -19.57
C ASP A 349 -14.14 -0.71 -18.36
N SER A 350 -13.61 -1.93 -18.38
CA SER A 350 -13.54 -2.80 -17.21
C SER A 350 -12.70 -2.17 -16.09
N ILE A 351 -11.55 -1.59 -16.41
CA ILE A 351 -10.70 -0.88 -15.45
C ILE A 351 -11.40 0.40 -14.97
N SER A 352 -12.00 1.17 -15.89
CA SER A 352 -12.75 2.40 -15.55
C SER A 352 -13.95 2.11 -14.65
N ASN A 353 -14.65 0.99 -14.87
CA ASN A 353 -15.68 0.53 -13.94
C ASN A 353 -15.13 0.20 -12.56
N ASP A 354 -13.94 -0.37 -12.49
CA ASP A 354 -13.23 -0.57 -11.23
C ASP A 354 -12.82 0.77 -10.59
N GLU A 355 -12.36 1.73 -11.37
CA GLU A 355 -12.07 3.09 -10.88
C GLU A 355 -13.33 3.81 -10.41
N THR A 356 -14.47 3.62 -11.06
CA THR A 356 -15.76 4.15 -10.62
C THR A 356 -16.23 3.50 -9.33
N LYS A 357 -16.06 2.18 -9.18
CA LYS A 357 -16.25 1.48 -7.92
C LYS A 357 -15.29 1.97 -6.84
N LYS A 358 -14.01 2.15 -7.18
CA LYS A 358 -12.99 2.75 -6.31
C LYS A 358 -13.40 4.16 -5.85
N ALA A 359 -13.89 5.00 -6.77
CA ALA A 359 -14.39 6.34 -6.46
C ALA A 359 -15.63 6.33 -5.57
N SER A 360 -16.55 5.39 -5.77
CA SER A 360 -17.74 5.20 -4.94
C SER A 360 -17.35 4.73 -3.52
N ILE A 361 -16.46 3.74 -3.43
CA ILE A 361 -15.89 3.28 -2.16
C ILE A 361 -15.17 4.44 -1.46
N LYS A 362 -14.38 5.24 -2.18
CA LYS A 362 -13.71 6.44 -1.65
C LYS A 362 -14.71 7.44 -1.05
N LYS A 363 -15.82 7.72 -1.76
CA LYS A 363 -16.88 8.62 -1.26
C LYS A 363 -17.56 8.08 -0.01
N GLN A 364 -17.85 6.78 0.01
CA GLN A 364 -18.47 6.12 1.18
C GLN A 364 -17.55 6.21 2.40
N PHE A 365 -16.27 5.93 2.23
CA PHE A 365 -15.30 6.00 3.31
C PHE A 365 -14.98 7.42 3.76
N GLN A 366 -15.00 8.40 2.85
CA GLN A 366 -14.88 9.80 3.22
C GLN A 366 -16.07 10.23 4.08
N TYR A 367 -17.27 9.82 3.73
CA TYR A 367 -18.48 10.04 4.53
C TYR A 367 -18.40 9.39 5.92
N GLU A 368 -17.94 8.12 6.00
CA GLU A 368 -17.75 7.43 7.28
C GLU A 368 -16.67 8.09 8.13
N TYR A 369 -15.57 8.53 7.53
CA TYR A 369 -14.51 9.28 8.21
C TYR A 369 -15.01 10.62 8.74
N GLU A 370 -15.71 11.39 7.94
CA GLU A 370 -16.29 12.67 8.36
C GLU A 370 -17.31 12.47 9.49
N LYS A 371 -18.13 11.42 9.39
CA LYS A 371 -19.07 11.03 10.43
C LYS A 371 -18.36 10.63 11.73
N GLN A 372 -17.27 9.84 11.63
CA GLN A 372 -16.49 9.43 12.79
C GLN A 372 -15.75 10.63 13.41
N ALA A 373 -15.14 11.49 12.59
CA ALA A 373 -14.48 12.71 13.03
C ALA A 373 -15.46 13.68 13.71
N ALA A 374 -16.67 13.79 13.19
CA ALA A 374 -17.74 14.56 13.82
C ALA A 374 -18.16 13.96 15.17
N ALA A 375 -18.31 12.64 15.25
CA ALA A 375 -18.63 11.94 16.50
C ALA A 375 -17.52 12.10 17.55
N ASP A 376 -16.26 11.97 17.14
CA ASP A 376 -15.10 12.16 18.02
C ASP A 376 -14.99 13.63 18.49
N SER A 377 -15.30 14.59 17.61
CA SER A 377 -15.36 16.01 17.96
C SER A 377 -16.44 16.30 19.01
N VAL A 378 -17.64 15.73 18.85
CA VAL A 378 -18.74 15.85 19.82
C VAL A 378 -18.33 15.22 21.16
N LYS A 379 -17.75 14.03 21.13
CA LYS A 379 -17.25 13.35 22.34
C LYS A 379 -16.19 14.16 23.08
N HIS A 380 -15.21 14.70 22.35
CA HIS A 380 -14.19 15.60 22.92
C HIS A 380 -14.78 16.88 23.48
N ALA A 381 -15.81 17.45 22.84
CA ALA A 381 -16.50 18.62 23.36
C ALA A 381 -17.29 18.31 24.64
N GLU A 382 -17.90 17.12 24.76
CA GLU A 382 -18.56 16.67 25.99
C GLU A 382 -17.55 16.38 27.10
N GLU A 383 -16.44 15.71 26.82
CA GLU A 383 -15.35 15.48 27.75
C GLU A 383 -14.76 16.79 28.28
N GLN A 384 -14.58 17.77 27.41
CA GLN A 384 -14.16 19.13 27.79
C GLN A 384 -15.19 19.83 28.67
N LYS A 385 -16.47 19.71 28.38
CA LYS A 385 -17.54 20.26 29.24
C LYS A 385 -17.54 19.64 30.62
N VAL A 386 -17.43 18.32 30.70
CA VAL A 386 -17.35 17.60 31.99
C VAL A 386 -16.09 18.00 32.76
N LYS A 387 -14.94 18.09 32.11
CA LYS A 387 -13.67 18.52 32.71
C LYS A 387 -13.76 19.96 33.23
N ASN A 388 -14.36 20.86 32.45
CA ASN A 388 -14.56 22.25 32.87
C ASN A 388 -15.53 22.36 34.04
N ALA A 389 -16.61 21.56 34.06
CA ALA A 389 -17.54 21.50 35.19
C ALA A 389 -16.88 20.95 36.47
N GLN A 390 -16.01 19.94 36.34
CA GLN A 390 -15.22 19.41 37.45
C GLN A 390 -14.23 20.45 37.99
N LEU A 391 -13.56 21.18 37.11
CA LEU A 391 -12.64 22.27 37.50
C LEU A 391 -13.38 23.40 38.20
N GLN A 392 -14.56 23.75 37.73
CA GLN A 392 -15.42 24.75 38.39
C GLN A 392 -15.91 24.28 39.77
N ALA A 393 -16.33 23.01 39.88
CA ALA A 393 -16.74 22.43 41.16
C ALA A 393 -15.56 22.36 42.15
N GLN A 394 -14.36 22.00 41.68
CA GLN A 394 -13.13 21.99 42.46
C GLN A 394 -12.74 23.41 42.91
N ALA A 395 -12.87 24.41 42.03
CA ALA A 395 -12.61 25.80 42.36
C ALA A 395 -13.63 26.35 43.39
N ALA A 396 -14.91 25.95 43.25
CA ALA A 396 -15.95 26.32 44.20
C ALA A 396 -15.72 25.67 45.61
N SER A 397 -15.38 24.38 45.66
CA SER A 397 -15.05 23.69 46.90
C SER A 397 -13.79 24.27 47.59
N LEU A 398 -12.76 24.56 46.85
CA LEU A 398 -11.56 25.24 47.31
C LEU A 398 -11.85 26.67 47.83
N LYS A 399 -12.79 27.37 47.20
CA LYS A 399 -13.25 28.67 47.64
C LYS A 399 -14.01 28.55 48.98
N GLN A 400 -14.87 27.57 49.13
CA GLN A 400 -15.62 27.29 50.33
C GLN A 400 -14.68 26.86 51.50
N GLU A 401 -13.72 26.00 51.24
CA GLU A 401 -12.72 25.56 52.23
C GLU A 401 -11.82 26.76 52.69
N LYS A 402 -11.44 27.62 51.77
CA LYS A 402 -10.71 28.88 52.11
C LYS A 402 -11.56 29.79 52.99
N THR A 403 -12.86 29.96 52.65
CA THR A 403 -13.77 30.79 53.43
C THR A 403 -13.95 30.25 54.85
N GLN A 404 -14.08 28.93 55.04
CA GLN A 404 -14.15 28.28 56.34
C GLN A 404 -12.83 28.44 57.14
N ARG A 405 -11.65 28.33 56.49
CA ARG A 405 -10.36 28.57 57.13
C ARG A 405 -10.19 30.03 57.58
N TYR A 406 -10.65 30.98 56.79
CA TYR A 406 -10.60 32.38 57.16
C TYR A 406 -11.51 32.71 58.35
N ALA A 407 -12.65 32.05 58.46
CA ALA A 407 -13.54 32.18 59.62
C ALA A 407 -12.91 31.64 60.93
N LEU A 408 -12.10 30.58 60.82
CA LEU A 408 -11.40 29.98 61.94
C LEU A 408 -10.17 30.79 62.43
N TYR A 409 -9.48 31.45 61.52
CA TYR A 409 -8.27 32.21 61.87
C TYR A 409 -8.50 33.72 62.00
N GLY A 410 -9.75 34.17 62.00
CA GLY A 410 -10.19 35.57 61.88
C GLY A 410 -9.92 36.51 63.05
N GLY A 411 -9.02 36.21 63.95
CA GLY A 411 -8.74 37.11 65.07
C GLY A 411 -7.27 37.47 65.35
N LEU A 412 -6.33 36.61 64.93
CA LEU A 412 -4.95 36.78 65.44
C LEU A 412 -3.87 37.05 64.41
N LEU A 413 -4.16 36.96 63.10
CA LEU A 413 -3.11 36.99 62.07
C LEU A 413 -3.35 37.99 60.93
N LEU A 414 -4.19 39.01 61.16
CA LEU A 414 -4.58 39.98 60.12
C LEU A 414 -3.39 40.75 59.48
N VAL A 415 -2.33 40.96 60.19
CA VAL A 415 -1.16 41.74 59.66
C VAL A 415 -0.07 40.82 59.08
N ILE A 416 0.28 39.75 59.77
CA ILE A 416 1.34 38.82 59.28
C ILE A 416 0.81 37.94 58.17
N GLY A 417 -0.45 37.47 58.28
CA GLY A 417 -1.11 36.66 57.26
C GLY A 417 -1.27 37.38 55.91
N PHE A 418 -1.54 38.70 56.00
CA PHE A 418 -1.68 39.50 54.76
C PHE A 418 -0.39 39.64 53.97
N SER A 419 0.72 39.89 54.64
CA SER A 419 2.03 40.01 53.99
C SER A 419 2.50 38.67 53.41
N VAL A 420 2.29 37.56 54.13
CA VAL A 420 2.59 36.19 53.62
C VAL A 420 1.64 35.80 52.48
N PHE A 421 0.37 36.19 52.58
CA PHE A 421 -0.62 35.95 51.50
C PHE A 421 -0.27 36.68 50.22
N VAL A 422 0.07 37.96 50.30
CA VAL A 422 0.49 38.78 49.14
C VAL A 422 1.74 38.19 48.48
N PHE A 423 2.71 37.79 49.29
CA PHE A 423 3.96 37.20 48.79
C PHE A 423 3.73 35.81 48.13
N ASN A 424 2.88 34.96 48.73
CA ASN A 424 2.54 33.67 48.15
C ASN A 424 1.71 33.80 46.86
N ARG A 425 0.80 34.77 46.81
CA ARG A 425 0.01 35.03 45.60
C ARG A 425 0.89 35.54 44.45
N PHE A 426 1.85 36.38 44.74
CA PHE A 426 2.81 36.86 43.75
C PHE A 426 3.62 35.70 43.15
N LYS A 427 4.06 34.78 44.01
CA LYS A 427 4.84 33.62 43.61
C LYS A 427 4.00 32.61 42.78
N VAL A 428 2.74 32.44 43.12
CA VAL A 428 1.78 31.57 42.37
C VAL A 428 1.44 32.21 41.04
N THR A 429 1.22 33.52 41.00
CA THR A 429 0.95 34.26 39.76
C THR A 429 2.14 34.21 38.79
N GLN A 430 3.36 34.28 39.31
CA GLN A 430 4.57 34.13 38.52
C GLN A 430 4.74 32.70 37.97
N LYS A 431 4.42 31.68 38.81
CA LYS A 431 4.42 30.28 38.33
C LYS A 431 3.32 30.00 37.29
N GLN A 432 2.14 30.54 37.51
CA GLN A 432 1.05 30.38 36.55
C GLN A 432 1.35 31.12 35.23
N LYS A 433 1.96 32.29 35.29
CA LYS A 433 2.39 33.01 34.10
C LYS A 433 3.38 32.19 33.26
N LYS A 434 4.31 31.51 33.95
CA LYS A 434 5.31 30.65 33.31
C LYS A 434 4.66 29.41 32.65
N VAL A 435 3.73 28.81 33.35
CA VAL A 435 2.98 27.62 32.81
C VAL A 435 2.09 28.00 31.63
N ILE A 436 1.42 29.17 31.72
CA ILE A 436 0.57 29.65 30.59
C ILE A 436 1.46 30.01 29.39
N GLU A 437 2.63 30.56 29.59
CA GLU A 437 3.60 30.90 28.55
C GLU A 437 4.16 29.62 27.88
N GLU A 438 4.46 28.58 28.67
CA GLU A 438 4.89 27.27 28.16
C GLU A 438 3.77 26.55 27.39
N GLN A 439 2.52 26.64 27.89
CA GLN A 439 1.37 26.08 27.16
C GLN A 439 1.08 26.82 25.86
N LYS A 440 1.24 28.16 25.85
CA LYS A 440 1.06 28.95 24.64
C LYS A 440 2.07 28.56 23.55
N ILE A 441 3.33 28.38 23.92
CA ILE A 441 4.38 27.93 22.99
C ILE A 441 4.05 26.55 22.38
N LEU A 442 3.50 25.65 23.22
CA LEU A 442 3.09 24.31 22.75
C LEU A 442 1.89 24.36 21.78
N VAL A 443 0.92 25.24 22.09
CA VAL A 443 -0.27 25.45 21.22
C VAL A 443 0.13 26.11 19.91
N ASP A 444 0.99 27.13 19.94
CA ASP A 444 1.47 27.82 18.73
C ASP A 444 2.26 26.84 17.84
N LYS A 445 3.08 25.98 18.44
CA LYS A 445 3.83 24.93 17.72
C LYS A 445 2.91 23.86 17.09
N ALA A 446 1.86 23.48 17.81
CA ALA A 446 0.83 22.57 17.26
C ALA A 446 0.02 23.22 16.15
N TYR A 447 -0.23 24.52 16.23
CA TYR A 447 -0.93 25.29 15.21
C TYR A 447 -0.11 25.43 13.91
N GLU A 448 1.19 25.67 14.03
CA GLU A 448 2.10 25.68 12.89
C GLU A 448 2.16 24.30 12.20
N GLN A 449 2.27 23.22 12.99
CA GLN A 449 2.27 21.86 12.44
C GLN A 449 0.94 21.51 11.75
N LEU A 450 -0.18 21.97 12.30
CA LEU A 450 -1.50 21.76 11.68
C LEU A 450 -1.67 22.60 10.40
N HIS A 451 -1.14 23.82 10.42
CA HIS A 451 -1.18 24.72 9.26
C HIS A 451 -0.32 24.17 8.10
N GLU A 452 0.85 23.63 8.42
CA GLU A 452 1.73 22.99 7.44
C GLU A 452 1.08 21.73 6.85
N LYS A 453 0.45 20.88 7.69
CA LYS A 453 -0.31 19.72 7.22
C LYS A 453 -1.52 20.09 6.37
N ASN A 454 -2.26 21.12 6.73
CA ASN A 454 -3.38 21.60 5.92
C ASN A 454 -2.91 22.15 4.56
N LYS A 455 -1.75 22.79 4.50
CA LYS A 455 -1.14 23.25 3.25
C LYS A 455 -0.76 22.05 2.35
N GLU A 456 -0.14 21.00 2.92
CA GLU A 456 0.19 19.76 2.21
C GLU A 456 -1.06 19.08 1.61
N VAL A 457 -2.15 19.06 2.39
CA VAL A 457 -3.44 18.53 1.91
C VAL A 457 -4.01 19.37 0.77
N MET A 458 -3.94 20.70 0.87
CA MET A 458 -4.42 21.61 -0.18
C MET A 458 -3.61 21.51 -1.47
N ASP A 459 -2.29 21.34 -1.35
CA ASP A 459 -1.41 21.13 -2.49
C ASP A 459 -1.69 19.79 -3.17
N SER A 460 -1.98 18.76 -2.39
CA SER A 460 -2.39 17.43 -2.88
C SER A 460 -3.73 17.47 -3.64
N ILE A 461 -4.71 18.20 -3.11
CA ILE A 461 -6.01 18.42 -3.78
C ILE A 461 -5.81 19.19 -5.10
N THR A 462 -4.95 20.19 -5.09
CA THR A 462 -4.66 21.01 -6.26
C THR A 462 -3.96 20.18 -7.35
N TYR A 463 -3.06 19.26 -6.96
CA TYR A 463 -2.39 18.32 -7.84
C TYR A 463 -3.37 17.31 -8.45
N ALA A 464 -4.26 16.75 -7.63
CA ALA A 464 -5.32 15.85 -8.12
C ALA A 464 -6.23 16.52 -9.15
N ARG A 465 -6.60 17.80 -8.94
CA ARG A 465 -7.34 18.60 -9.91
C ARG A 465 -6.58 18.85 -11.22
N ARG A 466 -5.23 18.98 -11.16
CA ARG A 466 -4.39 19.10 -12.36
C ARG A 466 -4.35 17.81 -13.17
N ILE A 467 -4.22 16.66 -12.49
CA ILE A 467 -4.29 15.34 -13.14
C ILE A 467 -5.65 15.14 -13.80
N GLN A 468 -6.73 15.44 -13.07
CA GLN A 468 -8.08 15.34 -13.62
C GLN A 468 -8.25 16.19 -14.88
N ARG A 469 -7.71 17.43 -14.89
CA ARG A 469 -7.71 18.29 -16.08
C ARG A 469 -6.81 17.78 -17.21
N ALA A 470 -5.68 17.16 -16.88
CA ALA A 470 -4.78 16.57 -17.87
C ALA A 470 -5.36 15.30 -18.52
N LEU A 471 -6.17 14.55 -17.76
CA LEU A 471 -6.86 13.35 -18.27
C LEU A 471 -8.12 13.71 -19.13
N ILE A 472 -8.67 14.90 -18.93
CA ILE A 472 -9.80 15.40 -19.75
C ILE A 472 -9.30 15.97 -21.10
N THR A 473 -8.02 16.32 -21.19
CA THR A 473 -7.42 16.86 -22.44
C THR A 473 -7.45 15.90 -23.63
N PRO A 474 -7.37 14.54 -23.43
CA PRO A 474 -7.51 13.61 -24.55
C PRO A 474 -8.86 13.69 -25.29
N GLU A 475 -9.96 13.94 -24.56
CA GLU A 475 -11.29 14.05 -25.22
C GLU A 475 -11.35 15.25 -26.16
N ALA A 476 -10.86 16.39 -25.72
CA ALA A 476 -10.79 17.59 -26.57
C ALA A 476 -9.82 17.43 -27.76
N TYR A 477 -8.81 16.59 -27.62
CA TYR A 477 -7.88 16.24 -28.70
C TYR A 477 -8.56 15.29 -29.69
N ILE A 478 -9.31 14.30 -29.20
CA ILE A 478 -10.07 13.34 -30.01
C ILE A 478 -11.14 14.08 -30.82
N ASP A 479 -11.89 14.98 -30.21
CA ASP A 479 -12.90 15.80 -30.90
C ASP A 479 -12.27 16.71 -31.96
N LYS A 480 -11.08 17.25 -31.72
CA LYS A 480 -10.34 18.06 -32.69
C LYS A 480 -9.86 17.24 -33.88
N VAL A 481 -9.47 15.97 -33.66
CA VAL A 481 -9.06 15.03 -34.71
C VAL A 481 -10.28 14.55 -35.50
N LEU A 482 -11.38 14.21 -34.85
CA LEU A 482 -12.64 13.81 -35.48
C LEU A 482 -13.24 14.93 -36.34
N ASN A 483 -13.22 16.17 -35.84
CA ASN A 483 -13.68 17.34 -36.60
C ASN A 483 -12.78 17.70 -37.79
N LYS A 484 -11.52 17.30 -37.75
CA LYS A 484 -10.58 17.46 -38.89
C LYS A 484 -10.80 16.41 -39.97
N LEU A 485 -11.22 15.20 -39.57
CA LEU A 485 -11.56 14.11 -40.51
C LEU A 485 -12.91 14.36 -41.22
N ASN A 486 -13.90 14.92 -40.49
CA ASN A 486 -15.20 15.25 -41.08
C ASN A 486 -15.20 16.52 -41.99
N LYS A 487 -14.09 17.24 -42.09
CA LYS A 487 -13.97 18.39 -43.00
C LYS A 487 -13.28 18.02 -44.33
N ASN A 488 -12.80 16.79 -44.47
CA ASN A 488 -12.09 16.31 -45.67
C ASN A 488 -12.82 15.12 -46.37
N SER A 489 -14.13 14.90 -46.03
CA SER A 489 -15.02 14.01 -46.77
C SER A 489 -16.03 14.80 -47.58
#